data_d680bf47bdc2231ff6a3fa84c0fb8572
#
_entry.id   d680bf47bdc2231ff6a3fa84c0fb8572
#
_cell.length_a   1.000
_cell.length_b   1.000
_cell.length_c   1.000
_cell.angle_alpha   90.00
_cell.angle_beta   90.00
_cell.angle_gamma   90.00
#
_symmetry.space_group_name_H-M   'P 1'
#
loop_
_entity.id
_entity.type
_entity.pdbx_description
1 polymer ?
#
loop_
_entity_poly.entity_id
_entity_poly.type
_entity_poly.pdbx_seq_one_letter_code
_entity_poly.pdbx_strand_id
1 'polypeptide(L)'
;YDRIKGTLPPDMETYILPPHEPAPSARYTQASSPHRAMAEQLFQSIKAKANVHVVQADLQSFQQSILAPATDVPDTDDEARFVDSPAEAERLVLDMAIQTLLYAGSRSFSHLLNVIERYHELLRSLSQTPEARVAILQSTAAFWTHSPQWILIVCDKLLQYRIVEPVDVVTFVFADDAQRDTDRSDEEESAAPSSPFDVAATRVPEWGGTHRDWSSFHWWAMLRLTMDKVMGRVNQLTRRVQDLRRRADDN
;
A
#
# COMPACT_ATOMS: atom_id res chain seq x y z
N TYR A 1 4.20 -9.81 -17.13
CA TYR A 1 5.62 -9.50 -17.03
C TYR A 1 6.42 -10.42 -17.97
N ASP A 2 6.50 -11.72 -17.73
CA ASP A 2 7.30 -12.69 -18.51
C ASP A 2 6.96 -12.70 -20.00
N ARG A 3 5.67 -12.56 -20.35
CA ARG A 3 5.25 -12.48 -21.75
C ARG A 3 5.79 -11.24 -22.47
N ILE A 4 5.85 -10.10 -21.78
CA ILE A 4 6.37 -8.85 -22.34
C ILE A 4 7.89 -8.92 -22.39
N LYS A 5 8.52 -9.43 -21.33
CA LYS A 5 9.96 -9.61 -21.23
C LYS A 5 10.50 -10.42 -22.41
N GLY A 6 9.86 -11.55 -22.75
CA GLY A 6 10.27 -12.38 -23.88
C GLY A 6 10.04 -11.76 -25.26
N THR A 7 9.37 -10.61 -25.37
CA THR A 7 9.13 -9.90 -26.64
C THR A 7 9.96 -8.65 -26.81
N LEU A 8 10.65 -8.20 -25.76
CA LEU A 8 11.49 -7.00 -25.80
C LEU A 8 12.93 -7.37 -26.19
N PRO A 9 13.63 -6.51 -26.93
CA PRO A 9 15.07 -6.60 -27.06
C PRO A 9 15.75 -6.53 -25.69
N PRO A 10 16.81 -7.33 -25.41
CA PRO A 10 17.47 -7.34 -24.12
C PRO A 10 17.93 -5.97 -23.63
N ASP A 11 18.38 -5.11 -24.53
CA ASP A 11 18.85 -3.77 -24.23
C ASP A 11 17.72 -2.83 -23.77
N MET A 12 16.46 -3.16 -24.09
CA MET A 12 15.27 -2.36 -23.73
C MET A 12 14.58 -2.87 -22.47
N GLU A 13 14.83 -4.09 -22.04
CA GLU A 13 14.19 -4.68 -20.85
C GLU A 13 14.41 -3.80 -19.62
N THR A 14 15.63 -3.38 -19.37
CA THR A 14 16.02 -2.53 -18.23
C THR A 14 15.36 -1.14 -18.22
N TYR A 15 14.98 -0.62 -19.38
CA TYR A 15 14.36 0.71 -19.49
C TYR A 15 12.84 0.67 -19.44
N ILE A 16 12.23 -0.43 -19.87
CA ILE A 16 10.78 -0.52 -20.05
C ILE A 16 10.13 -1.29 -18.91
N LEU A 17 10.79 -2.33 -18.41
CA LEU A 17 10.22 -3.18 -17.37
C LEU A 17 10.77 -2.82 -15.99
N PRO A 18 9.92 -2.84 -14.96
CA PRO A 18 10.40 -2.78 -13.59
C PRO A 18 11.30 -3.99 -13.29
N PRO A 19 12.25 -3.86 -12.35
CA PRO A 19 13.20 -4.94 -12.04
C PRO A 19 12.50 -6.23 -11.58
N HIS A 20 11.35 -6.11 -10.94
CA HIS A 20 10.58 -7.23 -10.42
C HIS A 20 9.09 -7.06 -10.71
N GLU A 21 8.39 -8.19 -10.76
CA GLU A 21 6.93 -8.17 -10.68
C GLU A 21 6.47 -7.60 -9.34
N PRO A 22 5.33 -6.88 -9.31
CA PRO A 22 4.75 -6.45 -8.05
C PRO A 22 4.42 -7.67 -7.19
N ALA A 23 4.99 -7.71 -6.00
CA ALA A 23 4.83 -8.79 -5.05
C ALA A 23 4.72 -8.24 -3.63
N PRO A 24 4.11 -9.00 -2.71
CA PRO A 24 4.16 -8.66 -1.29
C PRO A 24 5.60 -8.62 -0.79
N SER A 25 5.84 -7.84 0.26
CA SER A 25 7.18 -7.70 0.84
C SER A 25 7.78 -9.06 1.23
N ALA A 26 9.11 -9.12 1.32
CA ALA A 26 9.83 -10.31 1.72
C ALA A 26 9.34 -10.91 3.05
N ARG A 27 8.88 -10.07 3.96
CA ARG A 27 8.24 -10.43 5.24
C ARG A 27 7.08 -11.42 5.07
N TYR A 28 6.37 -11.40 3.94
CA TYR A 28 5.22 -12.28 3.67
C TYR A 28 5.50 -13.40 2.67
N THR A 29 6.64 -13.36 2.01
CA THR A 29 6.97 -14.29 0.91
C THR A 29 8.16 -15.21 1.19
N GLN A 30 9.11 -14.78 2.02
CA GLN A 30 10.29 -15.59 2.35
C GLN A 30 9.94 -16.85 3.12
N ALA A 31 10.65 -17.94 2.82
CA ALA A 31 10.42 -19.25 3.44
C ALA A 31 10.66 -19.25 4.96
N SER A 32 11.58 -18.41 5.43
CA SER A 32 11.95 -18.26 6.84
C SER A 32 10.98 -17.35 7.62
N SER A 33 10.07 -16.63 6.94
CA SER A 33 9.19 -15.67 7.61
C SER A 33 8.10 -16.37 8.41
N PRO A 34 7.91 -16.02 9.69
CA PRO A 34 6.83 -16.55 10.52
C PRO A 34 5.44 -16.13 10.01
N HIS A 35 5.35 -15.05 9.23
CA HIS A 35 4.09 -14.51 8.73
C HIS A 35 3.66 -15.08 7.38
N ARG A 36 4.54 -15.88 6.72
CA ARG A 36 4.27 -16.44 5.39
C ARG A 36 3.03 -17.32 5.35
N ALA A 37 2.89 -18.22 6.31
CA ALA A 37 1.76 -19.17 6.33
C ALA A 37 0.41 -18.44 6.39
N MET A 38 0.33 -17.38 7.19
CA MET A 38 -0.87 -16.57 7.33
C MET A 38 -1.13 -15.73 6.06
N ALA A 39 -0.10 -15.13 5.48
CA ALA A 39 -0.23 -14.39 4.23
C ALA A 39 -0.72 -15.29 3.09
N GLU A 40 -0.23 -16.53 3.01
CA GLU A 40 -0.69 -17.52 2.03
C GLU A 40 -2.13 -17.93 2.28
N GLN A 41 -2.52 -18.20 3.53
CA GLN A 41 -3.91 -18.51 3.89
C GLN A 41 -4.85 -17.37 3.50
N LEU A 42 -4.49 -16.14 3.84
CA LEU A 42 -5.25 -14.94 3.50
C LEU A 42 -5.39 -14.78 1.97
N PHE A 43 -4.29 -15.01 1.24
CA PHE A 43 -4.31 -14.97 -0.21
C PHE A 43 -5.24 -16.02 -0.82
N GLN A 44 -5.25 -17.25 -0.30
CA GLN A 44 -6.15 -18.30 -0.76
C GLN A 44 -7.63 -17.96 -0.45
N SER A 45 -7.92 -17.40 0.72
CA SER A 45 -9.26 -16.91 1.08
C SER A 45 -9.74 -15.82 0.12
N ILE A 46 -8.89 -14.84 -0.21
CA ILE A 46 -9.21 -13.77 -1.16
C ILE A 46 -9.39 -14.33 -2.58
N LYS A 47 -8.51 -15.22 -3.01
CA LYS A 47 -8.57 -15.88 -4.33
C LYS A 47 -9.85 -16.73 -4.50
N ALA A 48 -10.26 -17.41 -3.43
CA ALA A 48 -11.52 -18.15 -3.37
C ALA A 48 -12.75 -17.24 -3.27
N LYS A 49 -12.56 -15.91 -3.21
CA LYS A 49 -13.63 -14.92 -3.06
C LYS A 49 -14.43 -15.11 -1.77
N ALA A 50 -13.75 -15.49 -0.68
CA ALA A 50 -14.36 -15.67 0.63
C ALA A 50 -15.13 -14.41 1.07
N ASN A 51 -16.13 -14.61 1.93
CA ASN A 51 -16.89 -13.51 2.50
C ASN A 51 -15.98 -12.61 3.36
N VAL A 52 -16.29 -11.32 3.40
CA VAL A 52 -15.56 -10.30 4.20
C VAL A 52 -15.41 -10.75 5.66
N HIS A 53 -16.46 -11.31 6.26
CA HIS A 53 -16.41 -11.79 7.66
C HIS A 53 -15.41 -12.93 7.88
N VAL A 54 -15.24 -13.83 6.90
CA VAL A 54 -14.24 -14.90 6.99
C VAL A 54 -12.84 -14.32 6.97
N VAL A 55 -12.57 -13.41 6.01
CA VAL A 55 -11.28 -12.74 5.91
C VAL A 55 -10.97 -11.91 7.16
N GLN A 56 -11.98 -11.24 7.72
CA GLN A 56 -11.84 -10.48 8.95
C GLN A 56 -11.53 -11.38 10.15
N ALA A 57 -12.17 -12.55 10.25
CA ALA A 57 -11.87 -13.53 11.29
C ALA A 57 -10.45 -14.10 11.16
N ASP A 58 -9.98 -14.38 9.94
CA ASP A 58 -8.60 -14.80 9.68
C ASP A 58 -7.60 -13.73 10.18
N LEU A 59 -7.85 -12.45 9.89
CA LEU A 59 -6.99 -11.33 10.34
C LEU A 59 -7.00 -11.15 11.85
N GLN A 60 -8.17 -11.30 12.50
CA GLN A 60 -8.29 -11.23 13.96
C GLN A 60 -7.54 -12.38 14.63
N SER A 61 -7.67 -13.60 14.09
CA SER A 61 -6.93 -14.77 14.60
C SER A 61 -5.42 -14.55 14.47
N PHE A 62 -4.97 -13.99 13.38
CA PHE A 62 -3.57 -13.64 13.17
C PHE A 62 -3.09 -12.58 14.17
N GLN A 63 -3.85 -11.50 14.35
CA GLN A 63 -3.53 -10.48 15.35
C GLN A 63 -3.37 -11.09 16.77
N GLN A 64 -4.28 -11.97 17.14
CA GLN A 64 -4.21 -12.68 18.42
C GLN A 64 -2.97 -13.58 18.52
N SER A 65 -2.59 -14.25 17.43
CA SER A 65 -1.41 -15.11 17.42
C SER A 65 -0.08 -14.33 17.55
N ILE A 66 -0.03 -13.09 17.05
CA ILE A 66 1.15 -12.20 17.19
C ILE A 66 1.26 -11.68 18.62
N LEU A 67 0.11 -11.38 19.24
CA LEU A 67 0.05 -10.81 20.58
C LEU A 67 0.12 -11.89 21.69
N ALA A 68 -0.01 -13.16 21.33
CA ALA A 68 0.07 -14.24 22.31
C ALA A 68 1.51 -14.36 22.85
N PRO A 69 1.68 -14.38 24.19
CA PRO A 69 3.00 -14.59 24.77
C PRO A 69 3.55 -15.95 24.31
N ALA A 70 4.83 -15.99 23.97
CA ALA A 70 5.51 -17.22 23.58
C ALA A 70 5.43 -18.23 24.73
N THR A 71 4.60 -19.26 24.59
CA THR A 71 4.58 -20.38 25.52
C THR A 71 5.70 -21.34 25.15
N ASP A 72 6.67 -21.47 26.06
CA ASP A 72 7.66 -22.54 26.20
C ASP A 72 8.15 -23.22 24.89
N VAL A 73 8.99 -22.54 24.12
CA VAL A 73 9.92 -23.20 23.20
C VAL A 73 11.31 -22.59 23.43
N PRO A 74 12.30 -23.34 23.96
CA PRO A 74 13.64 -22.84 24.13
C PRO A 74 14.40 -22.78 22.80
N ASP A 75 15.18 -21.71 22.66
CA ASP A 75 16.31 -21.57 21.76
C ASP A 75 16.13 -21.84 20.25
N THR A 76 15.48 -20.96 19.57
CA THR A 76 15.82 -20.63 18.17
C THR A 76 15.59 -19.14 17.94
N ASP A 77 16.50 -18.48 17.25
CA ASP A 77 16.60 -17.06 16.89
C ASP A 77 15.25 -16.32 16.81
N ASP A 78 14.75 -15.86 17.95
CA ASP A 78 13.37 -15.39 18.15
C ASP A 78 13.20 -13.87 17.92
N GLU A 79 14.20 -13.16 17.38
CA GLU A 79 14.08 -11.73 17.10
C GLU A 79 13.00 -11.39 16.05
N ALA A 80 12.54 -12.37 15.27
CA ALA A 80 11.56 -12.17 14.20
C ALA A 80 10.09 -12.25 14.64
N ARG A 81 9.80 -12.63 15.89
CA ARG A 81 8.41 -12.92 16.35
C ARG A 81 7.77 -11.82 17.20
N PHE A 82 8.56 -10.93 17.76
CA PHE A 82 8.02 -9.99 18.74
C PHE A 82 7.60 -8.68 18.07
N VAL A 83 6.31 -8.44 18.17
CA VAL A 83 5.72 -7.12 17.98
C VAL A 83 5.60 -6.53 19.39
N ASP A 84 6.34 -5.48 19.67
CA ASP A 84 6.49 -4.91 21.03
C ASP A 84 5.22 -4.21 21.53
N SER A 85 4.25 -3.97 20.65
CA SER A 85 3.02 -3.26 21.03
C SER A 85 1.79 -3.70 20.23
N PRO A 86 0.59 -3.60 20.82
CA PRO A 86 -0.67 -3.84 20.11
C PRO A 86 -0.82 -2.99 18.84
N ALA A 87 -0.33 -1.74 18.85
CA ALA A 87 -0.39 -0.84 17.70
C ALA A 87 0.48 -1.33 16.54
N GLU A 88 1.63 -1.92 16.84
CA GLU A 88 2.51 -2.51 15.84
C GLU A 88 1.90 -3.80 15.25
N ALA A 89 1.24 -4.63 16.08
CA ALA A 89 0.49 -5.78 15.61
C ALA A 89 -0.64 -5.36 14.65
N GLU A 90 -1.39 -4.32 14.99
CA GLU A 90 -2.44 -3.77 14.11
C GLU A 90 -1.86 -3.29 12.79
N ARG A 91 -0.72 -2.59 12.82
CA ARG A 91 -0.03 -2.11 11.61
C ARG A 91 0.45 -3.27 10.73
N LEU A 92 1.00 -4.32 11.33
CA LEU A 92 1.45 -5.53 10.61
C LEU A 92 0.27 -6.25 9.95
N VAL A 93 -0.83 -6.44 10.67
CA VAL A 93 -2.06 -7.05 10.15
C VAL A 93 -2.63 -6.23 8.99
N LEU A 94 -2.68 -4.91 9.15
CA LEU A 94 -3.13 -3.98 8.11
C LEU A 94 -2.24 -4.08 6.87
N ASP A 95 -0.92 -4.00 7.04
CA ASP A 95 0.04 -4.08 5.93
C ASP A 95 -0.10 -5.40 5.18
N MET A 96 -0.15 -6.53 5.89
CA MET A 96 -0.39 -7.85 5.30
C MET A 96 -1.70 -7.90 4.51
N ALA A 97 -2.80 -7.39 5.07
CA ALA A 97 -4.10 -7.38 4.43
C ALA A 97 -4.06 -6.57 3.12
N ILE A 98 -3.49 -5.36 3.16
CA ILE A 98 -3.38 -4.48 1.98
C ILE A 98 -2.51 -5.12 0.90
N GLN A 99 -1.30 -5.57 1.25
CA GLN A 99 -0.39 -6.16 0.25
C GLN A 99 -0.96 -7.44 -0.36
N THR A 100 -1.67 -8.25 0.42
CA THR A 100 -2.32 -9.47 -0.09
C THR A 100 -3.50 -9.15 -1.02
N LEU A 101 -4.32 -8.14 -0.69
CA LEU A 101 -5.41 -7.67 -1.55
C LEU A 101 -4.88 -7.12 -2.88
N LEU A 102 -3.82 -6.30 -2.81
CA LEU A 102 -3.19 -5.75 -4.01
C LEU A 102 -2.57 -6.86 -4.87
N TYR A 103 -1.93 -7.85 -4.27
CA TYR A 103 -1.37 -8.99 -4.97
C TYR A 103 -2.43 -9.82 -5.67
N ALA A 104 -3.55 -10.10 -5.01
CA ALA A 104 -4.68 -10.80 -5.62
C ALA A 104 -5.27 -10.04 -6.82
N GLY A 105 -5.21 -8.69 -6.79
CA GLY A 105 -5.68 -7.80 -7.85
C GLY A 105 -4.64 -7.46 -8.92
N SER A 106 -3.37 -7.74 -8.71
CA SER A 106 -2.25 -7.21 -9.53
C SER A 106 -2.24 -7.64 -10.99
N ARG A 107 -2.97 -8.70 -11.35
CA ARG A 107 -2.97 -9.27 -12.71
C ARG A 107 -3.55 -8.33 -13.78
N SER A 108 -4.49 -7.47 -13.43
CA SER A 108 -5.05 -6.46 -14.33
C SER A 108 -5.81 -5.40 -13.55
N PHE A 109 -6.02 -4.25 -14.19
CA PHE A 109 -6.81 -3.16 -13.65
C PHE A 109 -8.22 -3.62 -13.21
N SER A 110 -8.91 -4.38 -14.05
CA SER A 110 -10.26 -4.89 -13.74
C SER A 110 -10.24 -5.84 -12.53
N HIS A 111 -9.21 -6.67 -12.38
CA HIS A 111 -9.07 -7.53 -11.19
C HIS A 111 -8.87 -6.70 -9.94
N LEU A 112 -8.01 -5.68 -9.98
CA LEU A 112 -7.77 -4.80 -8.84
C LEU A 112 -9.05 -4.08 -8.41
N LEU A 113 -9.79 -3.50 -9.35
CA LEU A 113 -11.06 -2.84 -9.05
C LEU A 113 -12.06 -3.80 -8.40
N ASN A 114 -12.21 -5.01 -8.95
CA ASN A 114 -13.11 -6.03 -8.41
C ASN A 114 -12.71 -6.46 -6.98
N VAL A 115 -11.41 -6.55 -6.68
CA VAL A 115 -10.93 -6.87 -5.34
C VAL A 115 -11.23 -5.73 -4.38
N ILE A 116 -10.91 -4.48 -4.73
CA ILE A 116 -11.19 -3.30 -3.90
C ILE A 116 -12.71 -3.18 -3.65
N GLU A 117 -13.53 -3.33 -4.68
CA GLU A 117 -14.98 -3.23 -4.57
C GLU A 117 -15.56 -4.33 -3.68
N ARG A 118 -15.09 -5.57 -3.84
CA ARG A 118 -15.54 -6.71 -3.04
C ARG A 118 -15.21 -6.55 -1.56
N TYR A 119 -14.00 -6.07 -1.27
CA TYR A 119 -13.48 -5.98 0.10
C TYR A 119 -13.48 -4.56 0.66
N HIS A 120 -14.28 -3.64 0.09
CA HIS A 120 -14.32 -2.24 0.56
C HIS A 120 -14.79 -2.12 2.02
N GLU A 121 -15.67 -3.00 2.49
CA GLU A 121 -16.10 -3.03 3.90
C GLU A 121 -14.96 -3.46 4.83
N LEU A 122 -14.15 -4.45 4.42
CA LEU A 122 -12.94 -4.82 5.14
C LEU A 122 -11.95 -3.66 5.20
N LEU A 123 -11.70 -3.02 4.06
CA LEU A 123 -10.81 -1.85 3.99
C LEU A 123 -11.31 -0.72 4.90
N ARG A 124 -12.62 -0.49 4.96
CA ARG A 124 -13.21 0.48 5.90
C ARG A 124 -13.02 0.07 7.36
N SER A 125 -13.16 -1.19 7.70
CA SER A 125 -12.94 -1.64 9.08
C SER A 125 -11.48 -1.50 9.50
N LEU A 126 -10.54 -1.57 8.56
CA LEU A 126 -9.12 -1.38 8.80
C LEU A 126 -8.69 0.10 8.79
N SER A 127 -9.51 1.02 8.26
CA SER A 127 -9.18 2.45 8.06
C SER A 127 -9.83 3.37 9.10
N GLN A 128 -10.04 2.91 10.32
CA GLN A 128 -10.81 3.66 11.33
C GLN A 128 -10.05 4.87 11.87
N THR A 129 -8.73 4.83 11.92
CA THR A 129 -7.89 5.93 12.42
C THR A 129 -7.13 6.63 11.29
N PRO A 130 -6.75 7.91 11.46
CA PRO A 130 -5.92 8.62 10.48
C PRO A 130 -4.60 7.89 10.21
N GLU A 131 -3.97 7.34 11.25
CA GLU A 131 -2.71 6.60 11.16
C GLU A 131 -2.88 5.34 10.31
N ALA A 132 -3.97 4.59 10.51
CA ALA A 132 -4.29 3.42 9.72
C ALA A 132 -4.53 3.78 8.24
N ARG A 133 -5.21 4.92 7.96
CA ARG A 133 -5.43 5.38 6.58
C ARG A 133 -4.13 5.78 5.88
N VAL A 134 -3.22 6.45 6.59
CA VAL A 134 -1.88 6.75 6.07
C VAL A 134 -1.09 5.46 5.86
N ALA A 135 -1.16 4.49 6.78
CA ALA A 135 -0.51 3.19 6.64
C ALA A 135 -1.01 2.39 5.42
N ILE A 136 -2.30 2.47 5.08
CA ILE A 136 -2.85 1.90 3.83
C ILE A 136 -2.17 2.49 2.60
N LEU A 137 -1.96 3.82 2.57
CA LEU A 137 -1.25 4.48 1.46
C LEU A 137 0.23 4.06 1.42
N GLN A 138 0.88 3.94 2.57
CA GLN A 138 2.26 3.45 2.68
C GLN A 138 2.41 2.02 2.16
N SER A 139 1.54 1.10 2.59
CA SER A 139 1.53 -0.30 2.12
C SER A 139 1.27 -0.38 0.60
N THR A 140 0.39 0.49 0.09
CA THR A 140 0.13 0.59 -1.36
C THR A 140 1.37 1.05 -2.12
N ALA A 141 2.06 2.07 -1.61
CA ALA A 141 3.28 2.58 -2.22
C ALA A 141 4.42 1.56 -2.16
N ALA A 142 4.57 0.86 -1.05
CA ALA A 142 5.55 -0.21 -0.90
C ALA A 142 5.31 -1.38 -1.88
N PHE A 143 4.05 -1.77 -2.08
CA PHE A 143 3.70 -2.84 -3.03
C PHE A 143 3.97 -2.43 -4.49
N TRP A 144 3.64 -1.19 -4.87
CA TRP A 144 3.78 -0.68 -6.23
C TRP A 144 5.02 0.21 -6.41
N THR A 145 6.10 -0.03 -5.66
CA THR A 145 7.32 0.81 -5.64
C THR A 145 7.81 1.17 -7.04
N HIS A 146 7.77 0.24 -7.99
CA HIS A 146 8.23 0.45 -9.35
C HIS A 146 7.13 0.85 -10.35
N SER A 147 5.92 1.12 -9.87
CA SER A 147 4.78 1.44 -10.73
C SER A 147 3.93 2.59 -10.16
N PRO A 148 4.45 3.83 -10.18
CA PRO A 148 3.78 4.99 -9.59
C PRO A 148 2.35 5.22 -10.12
N GLN A 149 2.12 4.88 -11.39
CA GLN A 149 0.79 4.99 -11.98
C GLN A 149 -0.25 4.13 -11.25
N TRP A 150 0.14 2.93 -10.81
CA TRP A 150 -0.75 2.06 -10.05
C TRP A 150 -1.05 2.63 -8.67
N ILE A 151 -0.09 3.28 -8.03
CA ILE A 151 -0.31 3.97 -6.75
C ILE A 151 -1.36 5.06 -6.92
N LEU A 152 -1.28 5.87 -7.97
CA LEU A 152 -2.29 6.90 -8.27
C LEU A 152 -3.67 6.31 -8.52
N ILE A 153 -3.76 5.21 -9.26
CA ILE A 153 -5.03 4.51 -9.54
C ILE A 153 -5.65 3.96 -8.25
N VAL A 154 -4.85 3.32 -7.40
CA VAL A 154 -5.32 2.80 -6.11
C VAL A 154 -5.77 3.95 -5.22
N CYS A 155 -4.97 5.01 -5.09
CA CYS A 155 -5.31 6.21 -4.32
C CYS A 155 -6.64 6.82 -4.79
N ASP A 156 -6.86 6.94 -6.11
CA ASP A 156 -8.13 7.41 -6.69
C ASP A 156 -9.33 6.59 -6.19
N LYS A 157 -9.18 5.26 -6.14
CA LYS A 157 -10.24 4.36 -5.70
C LYS A 157 -10.45 4.40 -4.20
N LEU A 158 -9.38 4.45 -3.41
CA LEU A 158 -9.48 4.59 -1.95
C LEU A 158 -10.21 5.89 -1.56
N LEU A 159 -9.92 7.00 -2.24
CA LEU A 159 -10.64 8.27 -2.07
C LEU A 159 -12.10 8.15 -2.53
N GLN A 160 -12.37 7.48 -3.64
CA GLN A 160 -13.72 7.29 -4.17
C GLN A 160 -14.60 6.48 -3.21
N TYR A 161 -14.06 5.40 -2.63
CA TYR A 161 -14.77 4.55 -1.65
C TYR A 161 -14.72 5.12 -0.23
N ARG A 162 -14.09 6.28 -0.02
CA ARG A 162 -13.92 6.92 1.30
C ARG A 162 -13.25 6.00 2.32
N ILE A 163 -12.28 5.23 1.87
CA ILE A 163 -11.39 4.44 2.71
C ILE A 163 -10.29 5.35 3.26
N VAL A 164 -9.81 6.26 2.43
CA VAL A 164 -8.90 7.35 2.83
C VAL A 164 -9.56 8.70 2.56
N GLU A 165 -9.18 9.70 3.33
CA GLU A 165 -9.63 11.08 3.17
C GLU A 165 -8.57 11.93 2.46
N PRO A 166 -8.95 13.06 1.85
CA PRO A 166 -7.98 13.96 1.21
C PRO A 166 -6.83 14.39 2.12
N VAL A 167 -7.11 14.60 3.41
CA VAL A 167 -6.10 14.98 4.41
C VAL A 167 -5.08 13.87 4.62
N ASP A 168 -5.49 12.60 4.59
CA ASP A 168 -4.57 11.47 4.76
C ASP A 168 -3.58 11.38 3.59
N VAL A 169 -4.05 11.69 2.36
CA VAL A 169 -3.18 11.75 1.17
C VAL A 169 -2.17 12.89 1.30
N VAL A 170 -2.61 14.07 1.77
CA VAL A 170 -1.70 15.20 2.01
C VAL A 170 -0.69 14.83 3.09
N THR A 171 -1.13 14.24 4.20
CA THR A 171 -0.25 13.76 5.27
C THR A 171 0.75 12.74 4.72
N PHE A 172 0.29 11.76 3.93
CA PHE A 172 1.16 10.77 3.30
C PHE A 172 2.20 11.42 2.38
N VAL A 173 1.81 12.40 1.56
CA VAL A 173 2.73 13.10 0.64
C VAL A 173 3.76 13.92 1.38
N PHE A 174 3.40 14.56 2.49
CA PHE A 174 4.29 15.45 3.26
C PHE A 174 4.85 14.83 4.54
N ALA A 175 4.52 13.57 4.85
CA ALA A 175 5.13 12.89 6.00
C ALA A 175 6.64 12.79 5.81
N ASP A 176 7.39 13.30 6.78
CA ASP A 176 8.82 13.03 6.85
C ASP A 176 9.03 11.55 7.13
N ASP A 177 9.92 10.92 6.36
CA ASP A 177 10.26 9.50 6.52
C ASP A 177 11.11 9.22 7.78
N ALA A 178 11.24 10.21 8.67
CA ALA A 178 12.05 10.13 9.90
C ALA A 178 11.62 9.00 10.87
N GLN A 179 10.51 8.34 10.63
CA GLN A 179 10.02 7.24 11.46
C GLN A 179 10.33 5.84 10.91
N ARG A 180 10.99 5.73 9.75
CA ARG A 180 11.36 4.42 9.14
C ARG A 180 12.79 3.96 9.45
N ASP A 181 13.61 4.80 10.07
CA ASP A 181 15.04 4.54 10.31
C ASP A 181 15.34 3.66 11.52
N THR A 182 14.34 3.15 12.24
CA THR A 182 14.63 2.24 13.37
C THR A 182 14.72 0.77 12.95
N ASP A 183 14.43 0.42 11.68
CA ASP A 183 14.42 -0.98 11.20
C ASP A 183 15.49 -1.28 10.13
N ARG A 184 16.40 -0.35 9.86
CA ARG A 184 17.59 -0.60 9.05
C ARG A 184 18.82 -0.70 9.92
N SER A 185 19.14 -1.93 10.31
CA SER A 185 20.48 -2.30 10.78
C SER A 185 21.54 -1.93 9.73
N ASP A 186 22.52 -1.26 10.13
CA ASP A 186 23.85 -0.78 9.75
C ASP A 186 24.60 -1.42 8.55
N GLU A 187 23.98 -1.95 7.49
CA GLU A 187 24.71 -2.69 6.44
C GLU A 187 24.81 -2.01 5.06
N GLU A 188 24.39 -0.76 4.85
CA GLU A 188 24.55 -0.09 3.55
C GLU A 188 25.25 1.28 3.59
N GLU A 189 26.30 1.45 4.39
CA GLU A 189 27.23 2.57 4.27
C GLU A 189 28.49 2.15 3.52
N SER A 190 28.42 1.82 2.24
CA SER A 190 29.59 1.81 1.35
C SER A 190 29.26 1.62 -0.13
N ALA A 191 28.77 2.65 -0.80
CA ALA A 191 29.02 2.82 -2.22
C ALA A 191 28.78 4.27 -2.65
N ALA A 192 29.79 5.11 -2.52
CA ALA A 192 29.84 6.38 -3.22
C ALA A 192 29.84 6.13 -4.73
N PRO A 193 29.05 6.87 -5.56
CA PRO A 193 29.01 6.69 -7.00
C PRO A 193 30.37 7.04 -7.61
N SER A 194 30.98 6.08 -8.26
CA SER A 194 32.34 6.20 -8.83
C SER A 194 32.37 6.80 -10.24
N SER A 195 31.25 7.25 -10.80
CA SER A 195 31.24 7.93 -12.11
C SER A 195 29.99 8.79 -12.32
N PRO A 196 30.14 10.04 -12.88
CA PRO A 196 29.02 10.90 -13.24
C PRO A 196 28.20 10.43 -14.45
N PHE A 197 28.60 9.32 -15.08
CA PHE A 197 27.93 8.72 -16.26
C PHE A 197 27.36 7.32 -15.97
N ASP A 198 27.22 6.95 -14.70
CA ASP A 198 26.61 5.67 -14.38
C ASP A 198 25.10 5.76 -14.60
N VAL A 199 24.68 5.23 -15.77
CA VAL A 199 23.25 5.21 -16.20
C VAL A 199 22.40 4.33 -15.28
N ALA A 200 23.02 3.57 -14.39
CA ALA A 200 22.34 2.84 -13.29
C ALA A 200 21.75 3.80 -12.22
N ALA A 201 22.10 5.09 -12.26
CA ALA A 201 21.60 6.12 -11.37
C ALA A 201 20.28 6.79 -11.84
N THR A 202 19.63 6.32 -12.88
CA THR A 202 18.20 6.60 -13.07
C THR A 202 17.39 5.73 -12.09
N ARG A 203 17.63 5.97 -10.80
CA ARG A 203 16.79 5.45 -9.74
C ARG A 203 15.37 5.89 -10.03
N VAL A 204 14.53 4.93 -10.40
CA VAL A 204 13.08 5.09 -10.27
C VAL A 204 12.85 5.58 -8.84
N PRO A 205 12.14 6.69 -8.60
CA PRO A 205 11.96 7.23 -7.27
C PRO A 205 11.41 6.12 -6.37
N GLU A 206 12.22 5.65 -5.43
CA GLU A 206 11.76 4.72 -4.42
C GLU A 206 10.72 5.47 -3.61
N TRP A 207 9.47 5.04 -3.66
CA TRP A 207 8.37 5.59 -2.88
C TRP A 207 8.56 5.38 -1.37
N GLY A 208 9.70 4.85 -0.95
CA GLY A 208 10.12 4.56 0.41
C GLY A 208 11.52 5.06 0.77
N GLY A 209 12.14 5.92 -0.03
CA GLY A 209 13.44 6.52 0.30
C GLY A 209 13.32 7.64 1.31
N THR A 210 14.37 7.82 2.14
CA THR A 210 14.49 8.85 3.19
C THR A 210 14.46 10.30 2.67
N HIS A 211 14.54 10.47 1.35
CA HIS A 211 14.43 11.78 0.67
C HIS A 211 13.43 11.67 -0.48
N ARG A 212 12.29 12.36 -0.34
CA ARG A 212 11.35 12.50 -1.44
C ARG A 212 11.93 13.40 -2.52
N ASP A 213 12.07 12.83 -3.69
CA ASP A 213 12.41 13.62 -4.86
C ASP A 213 11.19 14.41 -5.32
N TRP A 214 11.08 15.66 -4.87
CA TRP A 214 10.03 16.60 -5.27
C TRP A 214 10.08 16.97 -6.75
N SER A 215 11.13 16.64 -7.49
CA SER A 215 11.17 16.73 -8.94
C SER A 215 10.32 15.66 -9.61
N SER A 216 9.99 14.60 -8.89
CA SER A 216 9.15 13.51 -9.40
C SER A 216 7.72 13.99 -9.62
N PHE A 217 7.25 13.83 -10.84
CA PHE A 217 5.89 14.18 -11.26
C PHE A 217 4.81 13.49 -10.43
N HIS A 218 5.06 12.31 -9.91
CA HIS A 218 4.05 11.47 -9.24
C HIS A 218 3.50 12.08 -7.96
N TRP A 219 4.31 12.79 -7.19
CA TRP A 219 3.86 13.48 -5.98
C TRP A 219 2.87 14.59 -6.32
N TRP A 220 3.19 15.37 -7.33
CA TRP A 220 2.33 16.43 -7.83
C TRP A 220 1.05 15.88 -8.45
N ALA A 221 1.13 14.76 -9.18
CA ALA A 221 -0.03 14.09 -9.74
C ALA A 221 -0.98 13.59 -8.63
N MET A 222 -0.45 13.07 -7.51
CA MET A 222 -1.25 12.63 -6.36
C MET A 222 -1.96 13.81 -5.67
N LEU A 223 -1.24 14.91 -5.43
CA LEU A 223 -1.84 16.12 -4.87
C LEU A 223 -2.92 16.69 -5.80
N ARG A 224 -2.64 16.79 -7.09
CA ARG A 224 -3.61 17.25 -8.09
C ARG A 224 -4.86 16.40 -8.12
N LEU A 225 -4.70 15.06 -8.18
CA LEU A 225 -5.81 14.11 -8.11
C LEU A 225 -6.70 14.37 -6.89
N THR A 226 -6.06 14.56 -5.74
CA THR A 226 -6.73 14.82 -4.46
C THR A 226 -7.49 16.14 -4.50
N MET A 227 -6.87 17.21 -5.01
CA MET A 227 -7.50 18.52 -5.17
C MET A 227 -8.70 18.46 -6.13
N ASP A 228 -8.56 17.79 -7.27
CA ASP A 228 -9.64 17.63 -8.24
C ASP A 228 -10.86 16.90 -7.62
N LYS A 229 -10.62 15.87 -6.80
CA LYS A 229 -11.67 15.17 -6.05
C LYS A 229 -12.37 16.09 -5.04
N VAL A 230 -11.62 16.88 -4.27
CA VAL A 230 -12.17 17.82 -3.30
C VAL A 230 -13.01 18.89 -4.01
N MET A 231 -12.46 19.52 -5.04
CA MET A 231 -13.15 20.56 -5.82
C MET A 231 -14.41 20.01 -6.50
N GLY A 232 -14.34 18.82 -7.08
CA GLY A 232 -15.50 18.14 -7.66
C GLY A 232 -16.62 17.94 -6.62
N ARG A 233 -16.25 17.52 -5.40
CA ARG A 233 -17.20 17.35 -4.29
C ARG A 233 -17.80 18.66 -3.81
N VAL A 234 -16.98 19.69 -3.65
CA VAL A 234 -17.45 21.03 -3.27
C VAL A 234 -18.46 21.55 -4.30
N ASN A 235 -18.14 21.48 -5.59
CA ASN A 235 -19.02 21.91 -6.66
C ASN A 235 -20.36 21.15 -6.67
N GLN A 236 -20.31 19.84 -6.44
CA GLN A 236 -21.51 19.00 -6.35
C GLN A 236 -22.41 19.42 -5.18
N LEU A 237 -21.82 19.64 -4.01
CA LEU A 237 -22.55 20.06 -2.81
C LEU A 237 -23.11 21.47 -2.97
N THR A 238 -22.37 22.40 -3.54
CA THR A 238 -22.81 23.77 -3.82
C THR A 238 -24.05 23.78 -4.73
N ARG A 239 -24.01 23.01 -5.81
CA ARG A 239 -25.16 22.86 -6.72
C ARG A 239 -26.39 22.31 -5.97
N ARG A 240 -26.19 21.26 -5.16
CA ARG A 240 -27.27 20.66 -4.37
C ARG A 240 -27.91 21.65 -3.38
N VAL A 241 -27.08 22.45 -2.71
CA VAL A 241 -27.56 23.50 -1.80
C VAL A 241 -28.36 24.56 -2.56
N GLN A 242 -27.88 24.98 -3.74
CA GLN A 242 -28.61 25.96 -4.59
C GLN A 242 -29.97 25.41 -5.04
N ASP A 243 -30.03 24.15 -5.46
CA ASP A 243 -31.27 23.51 -5.87
C ASP A 243 -32.27 23.37 -4.72
N LEU A 244 -31.81 23.06 -3.51
CA LEU A 244 -32.65 22.99 -2.32
C LEU A 244 -33.18 24.38 -1.92
N ARG A 245 -32.37 25.45 -2.02
CA ARG A 245 -32.82 26.84 -1.78
C ARG A 245 -33.90 27.25 -2.76
N ARG A 246 -33.69 27.01 -4.08
CA ARG A 246 -34.74 27.33 -5.07
C ARG A 246 -36.06 26.64 -4.76
N ARG A 247 -36.02 25.34 -4.41
CA ARG A 247 -37.25 24.59 -4.04
C ARG A 247 -37.92 25.13 -2.77
N ALA A 248 -37.16 25.69 -1.83
CA ALA A 248 -37.70 26.29 -0.63
C ALA A 248 -38.33 27.66 -0.89
N ASP A 249 -37.81 28.41 -1.88
CA ASP A 249 -38.33 29.72 -2.28
C ASP A 249 -39.60 29.59 -3.16
N ASP A 250 -39.77 28.44 -3.85
CA ASP A 250 -40.93 28.15 -4.71
C ASP A 250 -42.13 27.56 -3.94
N ASN A 251 -42.02 27.26 -2.63
CA ASN A 251 -43.10 26.78 -1.74
C ASN A 251 -43.54 27.82 -0.74
#